data_d3dd13f6fa7c2467e627642c5a24867a
#
_entry.id   d3dd13f6fa7c2467e627642c5a24867a
#
_cell.length_a   1.000
_cell.length_b   1.000
_cell.length_c   1.000
_cell.angle_alpha   90.00
_cell.angle_beta   90.00
_cell.angle_gamma   90.00
#
_symmetry.space_group_name_H-M   'P 1'
#
loop_
_entity.id
_entity.type
_entity.pdbx_description
1 polymer ?
#
loop_
_entity_poly.entity_id
_entity_poly.type
_entity_poly.pdbx_seq_one_letter_code
_entity_poly.pdbx_strand_id
1 'polypeptide(L)'
;MTNNDKELNDFIDLLYSNFVKRLKQENFIKTSAQMKNAQVITVTNIAVGDTGTVTNIGQNIEVRLPYDANTFIVKNKTGEELSVGDTVQLMYWIDLKNAVAIFKV
;
A
#
# COMPACT_ATOMS: atom_id res chain seq x y z
N MET A 1 6.93 -31.53 0.83
CA MET A 1 8.29 -31.06 1.14
C MET A 1 8.24 -29.69 1.77
N THR A 2 8.27 -29.68 3.06
CA THR A 2 8.13 -28.46 3.84
C THR A 2 9.30 -27.49 3.68
N ASN A 3 10.49 -27.98 3.37
CA ASN A 3 11.67 -27.12 3.23
C ASN A 3 11.62 -26.24 1.97
N ASN A 4 11.06 -26.76 0.89
CA ASN A 4 10.96 -25.97 -0.35
C ASN A 4 9.95 -24.83 -0.23
N ASP A 5 8.86 -25.05 0.48
CA ASP A 5 7.85 -24.02 0.70
C ASP A 5 8.39 -22.91 1.58
N LYS A 6 9.14 -23.25 2.62
CA LYS A 6 9.76 -22.27 3.49
C LYS A 6 10.81 -21.44 2.73
N GLU A 7 11.66 -22.09 1.95
CA GLU A 7 12.68 -21.41 1.15
C GLU A 7 12.04 -20.47 0.13
N LEU A 8 10.96 -20.88 -0.50
CA LEU A 8 10.22 -20.06 -1.44
C LEU A 8 9.62 -18.83 -0.76
N ASN A 9 9.00 -19.02 0.40
CA ASN A 9 8.42 -17.92 1.16
C ASN A 9 9.49 -16.93 1.64
N ASP A 10 10.61 -17.42 2.14
CA ASP A 10 11.73 -16.58 2.56
C ASP A 10 12.29 -15.78 1.36
N PHE A 11 12.36 -16.40 0.19
CA PHE A 11 12.81 -15.76 -1.03
C PHE A 11 11.85 -14.64 -1.46
N ILE A 12 10.55 -14.88 -1.41
CA ILE A 12 9.53 -13.88 -1.74
C ILE A 12 9.61 -12.70 -0.78
N ASP A 13 9.73 -12.95 0.51
CA ASP A 13 9.86 -11.92 1.52
C ASP A 13 11.11 -11.06 1.30
N LEU A 14 12.22 -11.72 0.99
CA LEU A 14 13.47 -11.03 0.70
C LEU A 14 13.36 -10.18 -0.56
N LEU A 15 12.75 -10.70 -1.60
CA LEU A 15 12.50 -9.94 -2.84
C LEU A 15 11.66 -8.70 -2.57
N TYR A 16 10.60 -8.85 -1.82
CA TYR A 16 9.71 -7.74 -1.49
C TYR A 16 10.44 -6.68 -0.69
N SER A 17 11.18 -7.07 0.34
CA SER A 17 11.95 -6.15 1.17
C SER A 17 13.02 -5.41 0.36
N ASN A 18 13.74 -6.11 -0.48
CA ASN A 18 14.75 -5.51 -1.35
C ASN A 18 14.12 -4.56 -2.36
N PHE A 19 12.97 -4.92 -2.88
CA PHE A 19 12.25 -4.11 -3.84
C PHE A 19 11.82 -2.77 -3.21
N VAL A 20 11.20 -2.81 -2.04
CA VAL A 20 10.78 -1.59 -1.32
C VAL A 20 11.99 -0.72 -1.00
N LYS A 21 13.09 -1.34 -0.57
CA LYS A 21 14.34 -0.63 -0.28
C LYS A 21 14.88 0.08 -1.52
N ARG A 22 14.86 -0.57 -2.67
CA ARG A 22 15.30 0.02 -3.93
C ARG A 22 14.41 1.17 -4.37
N LEU A 23 13.11 1.04 -4.21
CA LEU A 23 12.17 2.13 -4.50
C LEU A 23 12.51 3.39 -3.73
N LYS A 24 12.93 3.25 -2.48
CA LYS A 24 13.32 4.38 -1.63
C LYS A 24 14.65 4.99 -2.02
N GLN A 25 15.58 4.19 -2.49
CA GLN A 25 16.97 4.61 -2.74
C GLN A 25 17.23 5.03 -4.18
N GLU A 26 16.66 4.33 -5.15
CA GLU A 26 17.06 4.42 -6.54
C GLU A 26 15.94 4.83 -7.47
N ASN A 27 14.73 5.03 -6.95
CA ASN A 27 13.57 5.30 -7.80
C ASN A 27 13.40 4.23 -8.89
N PHE A 28 13.57 2.97 -8.51
CA PHE A 28 13.61 1.82 -9.41
C PHE A 28 12.22 1.37 -9.77
N ILE A 29 11.58 2.06 -10.68
CA ILE A 29 10.14 1.88 -10.97
C ILE A 29 9.92 1.11 -12.27
N LYS A 30 10.96 0.87 -13.07
CA LYS A 30 10.74 0.59 -14.50
C LYS A 30 10.38 -0.84 -14.86
N THR A 31 10.52 -1.83 -13.98
CA THR A 31 10.43 -3.22 -14.44
C THR A 31 9.40 -4.08 -13.75
N SER A 32 8.98 -3.77 -12.53
CA SER A 32 8.13 -4.69 -11.79
C SER A 32 6.99 -4.01 -11.05
N ALA A 33 7.16 -2.77 -10.63
CA ALA A 33 6.11 -2.04 -9.95
C ALA A 33 6.03 -0.61 -10.45
N GLN A 34 4.86 -0.05 -10.38
CA GLN A 34 4.60 1.34 -10.71
C GLN A 34 4.09 2.05 -9.48
N MET A 35 4.32 3.36 -9.46
CA MET A 35 3.87 4.21 -8.36
C MET A 35 3.09 5.38 -8.92
N LYS A 36 1.96 5.68 -8.27
CA LYS A 36 1.12 6.83 -8.59
C LYS A 36 0.63 7.46 -7.31
N ASN A 37 0.50 8.78 -7.33
CA ASN A 37 -0.14 9.49 -6.25
C ASN A 37 -1.66 9.45 -6.41
N ALA A 38 -2.35 9.30 -5.30
CA ALA A 38 -3.81 9.30 -5.26
C ALA A 38 -4.30 10.05 -4.03
N GLN A 39 -5.49 10.61 -4.13
CA GLN A 39 -6.12 11.30 -3.02
C GLN A 39 -7.04 10.35 -2.27
N VAL A 40 -6.98 10.40 -0.95
CA VAL A 40 -7.89 9.64 -0.07
C VAL A 40 -9.27 10.31 -0.12
N ILE A 41 -10.28 9.52 -0.47
CA ILE A 41 -11.66 10.00 -0.59
C ILE A 41 -12.49 9.59 0.62
N THR A 42 -12.32 8.35 1.08
CA THR A 42 -13.07 7.83 2.23
C THR A 42 -12.18 6.92 3.03
N VAL A 43 -12.28 7.01 4.34
CA VAL A 43 -11.59 6.11 5.28
C VAL A 43 -12.61 5.49 6.22
N THR A 44 -12.35 4.24 6.57
CA THR A 44 -13.10 3.55 7.62
C THR A 44 -12.19 3.39 8.82
N ASN A 45 -12.56 4.01 9.93
CA ASN A 45 -11.81 3.89 11.17
C ASN A 45 -12.38 2.74 12.00
N ILE A 46 -11.50 1.86 12.41
CA ILE A 46 -11.86 0.69 13.20
C ILE A 46 -11.18 0.83 14.56
N ALA A 47 -11.94 0.57 15.62
CA ALA A 47 -11.37 0.55 16.95
C ALA A 47 -10.36 -0.58 17.07
N VAL A 48 -9.20 -0.28 17.63
CA VAL A 48 -8.11 -1.23 17.80
C VAL A 48 -7.79 -1.39 19.27
N GLY A 49 -7.87 -2.64 19.75
CA GLY A 49 -7.50 -3.00 21.11
C GLY A 49 -8.43 -2.46 22.17
N ASP A 50 -8.03 -2.66 23.43
CA ASP A 50 -8.83 -2.34 24.60
C ASP A 50 -8.90 -0.83 24.90
N THR A 51 -8.09 -0.05 24.22
CA THR A 51 -8.01 1.40 24.44
C THR A 51 -9.09 2.20 23.72
N GLY A 52 -9.84 1.56 22.83
CA GLY A 52 -10.82 2.24 22.01
C GLY A 52 -10.23 3.20 20.97
N THR A 53 -8.94 3.14 20.75
CA THR A 53 -8.28 3.93 19.71
C THR A 53 -8.78 3.51 18.33
N VAL A 54 -9.22 4.48 17.53
CA VAL A 54 -9.67 4.21 16.17
C VAL A 54 -8.54 4.53 15.20
N THR A 55 -8.39 3.65 14.21
CA THR A 55 -7.35 3.84 13.18
C THR A 55 -7.79 3.17 11.88
N ASN A 56 -7.24 3.66 10.78
CA ASN A 56 -7.36 2.99 9.48
C ASN A 56 -6.05 2.35 9.02
N ILE A 57 -5.06 2.29 9.89
CA ILE A 57 -3.79 1.60 9.59
C ILE A 57 -4.08 0.14 9.29
N GLY A 58 -3.61 -0.35 8.13
CA GLY A 58 -3.84 -1.72 7.70
C GLY A 58 -5.24 -2.00 7.18
N GLN A 59 -6.10 -0.99 7.12
CA GLN A 59 -7.48 -1.13 6.69
C GLN A 59 -7.65 -0.64 5.24
N ASN A 60 -8.80 -0.94 4.67
CA ASN A 60 -9.12 -0.47 3.33
C ASN A 60 -9.51 1.00 3.36
N ILE A 61 -9.03 1.72 2.36
CA ILE A 61 -9.38 3.11 2.12
C ILE A 61 -9.82 3.26 0.67
N GLU A 62 -10.65 4.26 0.42
CA GLU A 62 -11.04 4.61 -0.94
C GLU A 62 -10.19 5.75 -1.44
N VAL A 63 -9.64 5.62 -2.63
CA VAL A 63 -8.76 6.62 -3.24
C VAL A 63 -9.17 6.90 -4.67
N ARG A 64 -8.73 8.05 -5.16
CA ARG A 64 -8.95 8.47 -6.55
C ARG A 64 -7.65 9.00 -7.12
N LEU A 65 -7.33 8.58 -8.33
CA LEU A 65 -6.19 9.13 -9.06
C LEU A 65 -6.53 10.53 -9.57
N PRO A 66 -5.51 11.39 -9.76
CA PRO A 66 -5.72 12.68 -10.44
C PRO A 66 -6.33 12.46 -11.82
N TYR A 67 -7.26 13.32 -12.20
CA TYR A 67 -7.92 13.28 -13.51
C TYR A 67 -8.78 12.05 -13.76
N ASP A 68 -9.06 11.24 -12.74
CA ASP A 68 -9.94 10.09 -12.86
C ASP A 68 -11.19 10.34 -12.02
N ALA A 69 -12.36 10.08 -12.60
CA ALA A 69 -13.62 10.22 -11.88
C ALA A 69 -13.96 9.01 -11.02
N ASN A 70 -13.32 7.88 -11.28
CA ASN A 70 -13.59 6.63 -10.57
C ASN A 70 -12.73 6.52 -9.32
N THR A 71 -13.30 5.92 -8.28
CA THR A 71 -12.58 5.59 -7.06
C THR A 71 -12.34 4.08 -7.00
N PHE A 72 -11.38 3.68 -6.20
CA PHE A 72 -11.11 2.27 -5.96
C PHE A 72 -10.56 2.07 -4.55
N ILE A 73 -10.58 0.83 -4.11
CA ILE A 73 -10.23 0.47 -2.74
C ILE A 73 -8.80 -0.05 -2.72
N VAL A 74 -8.00 0.48 -1.79
CA VAL A 74 -6.64 0.01 -1.53
C VAL A 74 -6.45 -0.17 -0.03
N LYS A 75 -5.50 -1.00 0.35
CA LYS A 75 -5.14 -1.16 1.74
C LYS A 75 -4.15 -0.08 2.17
N ASN A 76 -4.37 0.50 3.34
CA ASN A 76 -3.45 1.45 3.94
C ASN A 76 -2.25 0.73 4.53
N LYS A 77 -1.16 0.66 3.79
CA LYS A 77 0.12 0.08 4.21
C LYS A 77 1.17 1.14 4.54
N THR A 78 0.74 2.37 4.77
CA THR A 78 1.66 3.47 5.08
C THR A 78 2.22 3.41 6.49
N GLY A 79 1.57 2.69 7.39
CA GLY A 79 1.91 2.72 8.81
C GLY A 79 1.41 3.96 9.54
N GLU A 80 0.68 4.83 8.87
CA GLU A 80 0.13 6.06 9.43
C GLU A 80 -1.37 6.10 9.25
N GLU A 81 -2.07 6.76 10.16
CA GLU A 81 -3.48 7.02 10.00
C GLU A 81 -3.69 8.07 8.90
N LEU A 82 -4.66 7.82 8.05
CA LEU A 82 -4.98 8.68 6.91
C LEU A 82 -6.31 9.38 7.13
N SER A 83 -6.42 10.58 6.59
CA SER A 83 -7.65 11.39 6.60
C SER A 83 -8.09 11.65 5.17
N VAL A 84 -9.38 11.89 5.01
CA VAL A 84 -9.93 12.33 3.71
C VAL A 84 -9.19 13.59 3.26
N GLY A 85 -8.76 13.60 2.01
CA GLY A 85 -7.98 14.68 1.45
C GLY A 85 -6.47 14.46 1.46
N ASP A 86 -5.99 13.50 2.23
CA ASP A 86 -4.57 13.17 2.21
C ASP A 86 -4.17 12.62 0.84
N THR A 87 -2.92 12.86 0.49
CA THR A 87 -2.31 12.26 -0.71
C THR A 87 -1.47 11.08 -0.28
N VAL A 88 -1.65 9.97 -0.98
CA VAL A 88 -0.87 8.75 -0.75
C VAL A 88 -0.20 8.34 -2.04
N GLN A 89 0.93 7.67 -1.91
CA GLN A 89 1.61 7.05 -3.04
C GLN A 89 1.22 5.58 -3.09
N LEU A 90 0.64 5.18 -4.21
CA LEU A 90 0.24 3.80 -4.45
C LEU A 90 1.36 3.04 -5.13
N MET A 91 1.50 1.79 -4.78
CA MET A 91 2.38 0.85 -5.46
C MET A 91 1.53 -0.28 -6.03
N TYR A 92 1.75 -0.63 -7.28
CA TYR A 92 1.00 -1.70 -7.93
C TYR A 92 1.85 -2.40 -8.99
N TRP A 93 1.48 -3.65 -9.24
CA TRP A 93 2.05 -4.47 -10.32
C TRP A 93 0.95 -4.80 -11.31
N ILE A 94 1.24 -4.67 -12.58
CA ILE A 94 0.34 -5.02 -13.68
C ILE A 94 -0.85 -4.07 -13.76
N ASP A 95 -1.72 -4.04 -12.75
CA ASP A 95 -2.88 -3.17 -12.74
C ASP A 95 -3.18 -2.63 -11.33
N LEU A 96 -4.07 -1.65 -11.29
CA LEU A 96 -4.44 -0.96 -10.04
C LEU A 96 -5.30 -1.80 -9.09
N LYS A 97 -5.80 -2.95 -9.52
CA LYS A 97 -6.59 -3.83 -8.65
C LYS A 97 -5.79 -4.34 -7.46
N ASN A 98 -4.48 -4.45 -7.64
CA ASN A 98 -3.56 -4.96 -6.62
C ASN A 98 -2.78 -3.83 -5.94
N ALA A 99 -3.20 -2.58 -6.13
CA ALA A 99 -2.51 -1.44 -5.56
C ALA A 99 -2.64 -1.40 -4.05
N VAL A 100 -1.59 -0.93 -3.40
CA VAL A 100 -1.59 -0.64 -1.96
C VAL A 100 -1.05 0.78 -1.75
N ALA A 101 -1.50 1.44 -0.72
CA ALA A 101 -0.95 2.74 -0.32
C ALA A 101 0.25 2.48 0.57
N ILE A 102 1.43 2.92 0.15
CA ILE A 102 2.69 2.63 0.86
C ILE A 102 3.32 3.86 1.50
N PHE A 103 3.05 5.04 1.01
CA PHE A 103 3.58 6.28 1.58
C PHE A 103 2.49 7.34 1.68
N LYS A 104 2.49 8.07 2.78
CA LYS A 104 1.76 9.31 2.89
C LYS A 104 2.65 10.43 2.36
N VAL A 105 2.12 11.18 1.45
CA VAL A 105 2.84 12.29 0.82
C VAL A 105 2.68 13.58 1.64
#